data_cbb0b178e8fb19a7c0865f4baa69645e
#
_entry.id   cbb0b178e8fb19a7c0865f4baa69645e
#
_cell.length_a   1.000
_cell.length_b   1.000
_cell.length_c   1.000
_cell.angle_alpha   90.00
_cell.angle_beta   90.00
_cell.angle_gamma   90.00
#
_symmetry.space_group_name_H-M   'P 1'
#
loop_
_entity.id
_entity.type
_entity.pdbx_description
1 polymer ?
#
loop_
_entity_poly.entity_id
_entity_poly.type
_entity_poly.pdbx_seq_one_letter_code
_entity_poly.pdbx_strand_id
1 'polypeptide(L)'
;MVDMNGNFDGYMTDMTRVYALGDIGELAVKAHQCSIDIHRELVGMMKPGAEAKALYARAEEMVKEAGLHEFFMGHCQHAGFIGHGIGIEINELPVIAPRSRDLIAEGNVIALEPKFVIPHVGAVGIENTYAVYADRVECLTPAPEAISYFLI
;
A
#
# COMPACT_ATOMS: atom_id res chain seq x y z
N MET A 1 -3.27 13.21 2.37
CA MET A 1 -3.39 11.78 2.70
C MET A 1 -3.81 11.66 4.15
N VAL A 2 -4.73 10.78 4.47
CA VAL A 2 -5.18 10.47 5.83
C VAL A 2 -4.99 8.96 6.03
N ASP A 3 -4.13 8.64 6.96
CA ASP A 3 -3.82 7.30 7.41
C ASP A 3 -4.64 7.06 8.69
N MET A 4 -5.42 5.99 8.69
CA MET A 4 -6.43 5.72 9.72
C MET A 4 -6.26 4.31 10.24
N ASN A 5 -5.91 4.19 11.49
CA ASN A 5 -5.88 2.92 12.18
C ASN A 5 -6.85 2.89 13.36
N GLY A 6 -7.24 1.70 13.75
CA GLY A 6 -8.17 1.48 14.84
C GLY A 6 -8.01 0.10 15.45
N ASN A 7 -8.68 -0.12 16.57
CA ASN A 7 -8.69 -1.40 17.25
C ASN A 7 -10.14 -1.84 17.52
N PHE A 8 -10.44 -3.09 17.22
CA PHE A 8 -11.70 -3.72 17.57
C PHE A 8 -11.44 -5.12 18.14
N ASP A 9 -11.90 -5.37 19.35
CA ASP A 9 -11.70 -6.63 20.08
C ASP A 9 -10.24 -7.10 20.16
N GLY A 10 -9.27 -6.16 20.22
CA GLY A 10 -7.84 -6.45 20.28
C GLY A 10 -7.17 -6.62 18.93
N TYR A 11 -7.88 -6.53 17.82
CA TYR A 11 -7.32 -6.60 16.46
C TYR A 11 -7.22 -5.20 15.85
N MET A 12 -6.07 -4.92 15.23
CA MET A 12 -5.79 -3.66 14.56
C MET A 12 -6.33 -3.66 13.13
N THR A 13 -6.71 -2.49 12.64
CA THR A 13 -7.02 -2.22 11.23
C THR A 13 -6.16 -1.07 10.73
N ASP A 14 -5.84 -1.07 9.44
CA ASP A 14 -5.07 -0.01 8.80
C ASP A 14 -5.60 0.32 7.42
N MET A 15 -5.76 1.62 7.14
CA MET A 15 -6.31 2.09 5.87
C MET A 15 -5.89 3.53 5.59
N THR A 16 -5.42 3.80 4.39
CA THR A 16 -5.10 5.17 3.94
C THR A 16 -5.97 5.58 2.76
N ARG A 17 -6.45 6.84 2.79
CA ARG A 17 -7.14 7.50 1.67
C ARG A 17 -6.61 8.90 1.42
N VAL A 18 -6.78 9.40 0.19
CA VAL A 18 -6.34 10.74 -0.22
C VAL A 18 -7.52 11.68 -0.40
N TYR A 19 -7.39 12.83 0.23
CA TYR A 19 -8.30 13.96 0.12
C TYR A 19 -7.52 15.16 -0.42
N ALA A 20 -7.95 15.72 -1.54
CA ALA A 20 -7.33 16.86 -2.19
C ALA A 20 -8.12 18.15 -1.93
N LEU A 21 -7.43 19.20 -1.59
CA LEU A 21 -7.97 20.56 -1.51
C LEU A 21 -7.53 21.33 -2.78
N GLY A 22 -8.44 21.52 -3.71
CA GLY A 22 -8.12 22.11 -5.01
C GLY A 22 -7.33 21.16 -5.92
N ASP A 23 -6.56 21.74 -6.86
CA ASP A 23 -5.74 21.00 -7.82
C ASP A 23 -4.41 20.53 -7.18
N ILE A 24 -4.09 19.27 -7.31
CA ILE A 24 -2.83 18.68 -6.81
C ILE A 24 -1.84 18.34 -7.93
N GLY A 25 -2.19 18.67 -9.16
CA GLY A 25 -1.35 18.47 -10.34
C GLY A 25 -1.33 17.01 -10.87
N GLU A 26 -1.05 16.90 -12.17
CA GLU A 26 -1.09 15.62 -12.89
C GLU A 26 -0.12 14.56 -12.35
N LEU A 27 1.05 14.99 -11.86
CA LEU A 27 2.05 14.08 -11.30
C LEU A 27 1.51 13.34 -10.06
N ALA A 28 0.85 14.05 -9.15
CA ALA A 28 0.27 13.45 -7.95
C ALA A 28 -0.89 12.53 -8.29
N VAL A 29 -1.73 12.90 -9.26
CA VAL A 29 -2.83 12.04 -9.76
C VAL A 29 -2.28 10.76 -10.39
N LYS A 30 -1.25 10.86 -11.24
CA LYS A 30 -0.56 9.72 -11.84
C LYS A 30 0.05 8.81 -10.78
N ALA A 31 0.71 9.38 -9.78
CA ALA A 31 1.34 8.63 -8.70
C ALA A 31 0.30 7.90 -7.84
N HIS A 32 -0.83 8.54 -7.54
CA HIS A 32 -1.94 7.90 -6.85
C HIS A 32 -2.53 6.72 -7.64
N GLN A 33 -2.72 6.89 -8.95
CA GLN A 33 -3.20 5.80 -9.81
C GLN A 33 -2.20 4.65 -9.83
N CYS A 34 -0.90 4.93 -9.89
CA CYS A 34 0.15 3.90 -9.82
C CYS A 34 0.07 3.10 -8.51
N SER A 35 -0.22 3.74 -7.37
CA SER A 35 -0.46 3.04 -6.10
C SER A 35 -1.65 2.06 -6.21
N ILE A 36 -2.75 2.48 -6.80
CA ILE A 36 -3.94 1.61 -7.02
C ILE A 36 -3.58 0.42 -7.92
N ASP A 37 -2.85 0.66 -9.00
CA ASP A 37 -2.45 -0.39 -9.95
C ASP A 37 -1.49 -1.40 -9.30
N ILE A 38 -0.57 -0.93 -8.44
CA ILE A 38 0.29 -1.80 -7.63
C ILE A 38 -0.56 -2.69 -6.71
N HIS A 39 -1.57 -2.16 -6.02
CA HIS A 39 -2.47 -2.97 -5.20
C HIS A 39 -3.11 -4.09 -6.00
N ARG A 40 -3.68 -3.79 -7.16
CA ARG A 40 -4.33 -4.76 -8.04
C ARG A 40 -3.39 -5.88 -8.47
N GLU A 41 -2.17 -5.52 -8.88
CA GLU A 41 -1.14 -6.46 -9.29
C GLU A 41 -0.71 -7.36 -8.13
N LEU A 42 -0.35 -6.76 -6.99
CA LEU A 42 0.19 -7.50 -5.85
C LEU A 42 -0.87 -8.40 -5.18
N VAL A 43 -2.13 -7.98 -5.13
CA VAL A 43 -3.24 -8.83 -4.65
C VAL A 43 -3.32 -10.12 -5.46
N GLY A 44 -3.13 -10.06 -6.79
CA GLY A 44 -3.06 -11.23 -7.65
C GLY A 44 -1.86 -12.15 -7.37
N MET A 45 -0.79 -11.60 -6.80
CA MET A 45 0.42 -12.34 -6.43
C MET A 45 0.41 -12.86 -4.99
N MET A 46 -0.37 -12.25 -4.08
CA MET A 46 -0.46 -12.64 -2.68
C MET A 46 -1.21 -13.97 -2.54
N LYS A 47 -0.46 -15.07 -2.51
CA LYS A 47 -0.97 -16.41 -2.28
C LYS A 47 -0.03 -17.18 -1.35
N PRO A 48 -0.50 -18.21 -0.66
CA PRO A 48 0.36 -19.02 0.20
C PRO A 48 1.61 -19.52 -0.55
N GLY A 49 2.79 -19.29 0.05
CA GLY A 49 4.10 -19.62 -0.52
C GLY A 49 4.74 -18.51 -1.36
N ALA A 50 4.05 -17.41 -1.65
CA ALA A 50 4.66 -16.27 -2.35
C ALA A 50 5.74 -15.62 -1.47
N GLU A 51 6.87 -15.24 -2.06
CA GLU A 51 7.94 -14.51 -1.35
C GLU A 51 7.58 -13.03 -1.21
N ALA A 52 7.60 -12.49 0.00
CA ALA A 52 7.32 -11.08 0.27
C ALA A 52 8.27 -10.13 -0.52
N LYS A 53 9.55 -10.51 -0.68
CA LYS A 53 10.50 -9.73 -1.50
C LYS A 53 10.13 -9.70 -2.99
N ALA A 54 9.46 -10.74 -3.52
CA ALA A 54 9.05 -10.76 -4.93
C ALA A 54 7.90 -9.78 -5.18
N LEU A 55 6.98 -9.63 -4.21
CA LEU A 55 5.94 -8.60 -4.24
C LEU A 55 6.56 -7.19 -4.26
N TYR A 56 7.56 -6.94 -3.40
CA TYR A 56 8.27 -5.65 -3.41
C TYR A 56 8.97 -5.38 -4.76
N ALA A 57 9.69 -6.39 -5.29
CA ALA A 57 10.40 -6.25 -6.55
C ALA A 57 9.44 -5.91 -7.71
N ARG A 58 8.26 -6.54 -7.75
CA ARG A 58 7.24 -6.25 -8.77
C ARG A 58 6.71 -4.83 -8.65
N ALA A 59 6.42 -4.36 -7.44
CA ALA A 59 6.03 -2.97 -7.22
C ALA A 59 7.09 -1.99 -7.70
N GLU A 60 8.37 -2.26 -7.40
CA GLU A 60 9.49 -1.42 -7.83
C GLU A 60 9.65 -1.37 -9.36
N GLU A 61 9.41 -2.49 -10.06
CA GLU A 61 9.36 -2.53 -11.53
C GLU A 61 8.26 -1.62 -12.08
N MET A 62 7.02 -1.76 -11.58
CA MET A 62 5.88 -0.93 -12.00
C MET A 62 6.14 0.56 -11.78
N VAL A 63 6.76 0.93 -10.66
CA VAL A 63 7.12 2.30 -10.34
C VAL A 63 8.18 2.84 -11.31
N LYS A 64 9.18 2.02 -11.69
CA LYS A 64 10.20 2.38 -12.69
C LYS A 64 9.58 2.56 -14.08
N GLU A 65 8.70 1.65 -14.50
CA GLU A 65 7.95 1.75 -15.76
C GLU A 65 7.10 3.02 -15.83
N ALA A 66 6.49 3.40 -14.70
CA ALA A 66 5.73 4.63 -14.60
C ALA A 66 6.59 5.92 -14.54
N GLY A 67 7.92 5.80 -14.34
CA GLY A 67 8.82 6.95 -14.17
C GLY A 67 8.64 7.68 -12.84
N LEU A 68 8.21 6.98 -11.79
CA LEU A 68 7.87 7.55 -10.48
C LEU A 68 8.84 7.16 -9.36
N HIS A 69 9.96 6.51 -9.72
CA HIS A 69 10.90 5.93 -8.77
C HIS A 69 11.43 6.94 -7.72
N GLU A 70 11.64 8.19 -8.13
CA GLU A 70 12.16 9.25 -7.24
C GLU A 70 11.23 9.57 -6.06
N PHE A 71 9.94 9.31 -6.23
CA PHE A 71 8.89 9.66 -5.25
C PHE A 71 8.39 8.47 -4.44
N PHE A 72 8.82 7.26 -4.80
CA PHE A 72 8.29 6.02 -4.23
C PHE A 72 8.74 5.82 -2.79
N MET A 73 7.76 5.60 -1.92
CA MET A 73 7.93 5.38 -0.48
C MET A 73 8.64 6.52 0.27
N GLY A 74 8.75 7.72 -0.32
CA GLY A 74 9.37 8.87 0.30
C GLY A 74 10.01 9.83 -0.70
N HIS A 75 10.49 10.96 -0.19
CA HIS A 75 11.34 11.92 -0.88
C HIS A 75 12.45 12.31 0.07
N CYS A 76 13.73 12.25 -0.36
CA CYS A 76 14.93 12.39 0.48
C CYS A 76 15.12 11.29 1.53
N GLN A 77 14.07 10.80 2.17
CA GLN A 77 14.10 9.65 3.07
C GLN A 77 12.96 8.70 2.69
N HIS A 78 13.30 7.44 2.42
CA HIS A 78 12.38 6.43 1.93
C HIS A 78 12.07 5.40 3.01
N ALA A 79 10.80 5.01 3.12
CA ALA A 79 10.42 3.86 3.92
C ALA A 79 10.94 2.56 3.28
N GLY A 80 11.34 1.61 4.11
CA GLY A 80 12.00 0.39 3.67
C GLY A 80 11.05 -0.76 3.29
N PHE A 81 9.74 -0.56 3.30
CA PHE A 81 8.73 -1.58 3.02
C PHE A 81 7.48 -0.95 2.39
N ILE A 82 6.64 -1.75 1.77
CA ILE A 82 5.38 -1.35 1.14
C ILE A 82 4.17 -2.07 1.71
N GLY A 83 4.35 -2.86 2.74
CA GLY A 83 3.29 -3.58 3.44
C GLY A 83 3.84 -4.44 4.55
N HIS A 84 2.98 -4.80 5.46
CA HIS A 84 3.30 -5.58 6.66
C HIS A 84 2.11 -6.42 7.12
N GLY A 85 2.39 -7.45 7.89
CA GLY A 85 1.35 -8.16 8.63
C GLY A 85 0.71 -7.21 9.64
N ILE A 86 -0.56 -7.46 9.94
CA ILE A 86 -1.34 -6.72 10.92
C ILE A 86 -2.27 -7.68 11.66
N GLY A 87 -2.42 -7.49 12.95
CA GLY A 87 -3.24 -8.35 13.79
C GLY A 87 -3.39 -7.79 15.19
N ILE A 88 -2.75 -8.38 16.18
CA ILE A 88 -2.71 -7.87 17.55
C ILE A 88 -1.87 -6.58 17.61
N GLU A 89 -0.78 -6.55 16.85
CA GLU A 89 0.03 -5.35 16.68
C GLU A 89 -0.22 -4.71 15.31
N ILE A 90 0.04 -3.41 15.20
CA ILE A 90 -0.13 -2.68 13.94
C ILE A 90 0.87 -3.16 12.89
N ASN A 91 2.08 -3.57 13.30
CA ASN A 91 3.12 -4.09 12.43
C ASN A 91 3.56 -5.48 12.90
N GLU A 92 3.25 -6.48 12.08
CA GLU A 92 3.63 -7.88 12.29
C GLU A 92 4.35 -8.44 11.05
N LEU A 93 4.83 -9.68 11.12
CA LEU A 93 5.27 -10.43 9.94
C LEU A 93 4.05 -10.98 9.17
N PRO A 94 4.17 -11.14 7.83
CA PRO A 94 5.35 -10.88 6.99
C PRO A 94 5.52 -9.39 6.66
N VAL A 95 6.77 -8.97 6.35
CA VAL A 95 7.05 -7.62 5.87
C VAL A 95 7.38 -7.66 4.38
N ILE A 96 6.67 -6.87 3.57
CA ILE A 96 6.90 -6.74 2.13
C ILE A 96 7.99 -5.70 1.89
N ALA A 97 9.23 -6.17 1.80
CA ALA A 97 10.44 -5.35 1.72
C ALA A 97 11.50 -5.99 0.80
N PRO A 98 12.48 -5.21 0.27
CA PRO A 98 13.44 -5.72 -0.72
C PRO A 98 14.32 -6.87 -0.22
N ARG A 99 14.56 -6.95 1.07
CA ARG A 99 15.41 -7.98 1.70
C ARG A 99 14.63 -8.93 2.60
N SER A 100 13.31 -8.93 2.51
CA SER A 100 12.47 -9.83 3.29
C SER A 100 12.77 -11.29 2.95
N ARG A 101 12.72 -12.15 3.96
CA ARG A 101 12.80 -13.62 3.84
C ARG A 101 11.44 -14.27 4.12
N ASP A 102 10.42 -13.46 4.35
CA ASP A 102 9.11 -13.94 4.73
C ASP A 102 8.38 -14.51 3.53
N LEU A 103 7.55 -15.50 3.80
CA LEU A 103 6.59 -16.05 2.84
C LEU A 103 5.19 -15.65 3.27
N ILE A 104 4.37 -15.35 2.27
CA ILE A 104 2.94 -15.19 2.50
C ILE A 104 2.34 -16.54 2.87
N ALA A 105 1.51 -16.58 3.90
CA ALA A 105 0.84 -17.79 4.37
C ALA A 105 -0.68 -17.59 4.35
N GLU A 106 -1.41 -18.71 4.24
CA GLU A 106 -2.84 -18.72 4.55
C GLU A 106 -3.08 -18.24 5.98
N GLY A 107 -4.08 -17.39 6.17
CA GLY A 107 -4.39 -16.77 7.45
C GLY A 107 -3.62 -15.47 7.72
N ASN A 108 -2.64 -15.08 6.89
CA ASN A 108 -2.06 -13.76 7.02
C ASN A 108 -3.11 -12.67 6.76
N VAL A 109 -3.06 -11.63 7.58
CA VAL A 109 -3.71 -10.35 7.31
C VAL A 109 -2.60 -9.34 7.05
N ILE A 110 -2.69 -8.63 5.92
CA ILE A 110 -1.61 -7.78 5.40
C ILE A 110 -2.15 -6.40 5.07
N ALA A 111 -1.58 -5.37 5.68
CA ALA A 111 -1.70 -4.00 5.24
C ALA A 111 -0.72 -3.76 4.08
N LEU A 112 -1.23 -3.29 2.95
CA LEU A 112 -0.45 -2.97 1.76
C LEU A 112 -0.57 -1.48 1.48
N GLU A 113 0.57 -0.76 1.45
CA GLU A 113 0.62 0.70 1.53
C GLU A 113 1.62 1.38 0.55
N PRO A 114 1.70 0.99 -0.73
CA PRO A 114 2.58 1.67 -1.67
C PRO A 114 2.15 3.13 -1.83
N LYS A 115 3.02 4.06 -1.47
CA LYS A 115 2.75 5.50 -1.47
C LYS A 115 3.86 6.29 -2.16
N PHE A 116 3.53 7.52 -2.56
CA PHE A 116 4.47 8.43 -3.21
C PHE A 116 4.44 9.78 -2.49
N VAL A 117 5.61 10.39 -2.33
CA VAL A 117 5.74 11.73 -1.74
C VAL A 117 6.16 12.72 -2.83
N ILE A 118 5.22 13.57 -3.23
CA ILE A 118 5.45 14.57 -4.27
C ILE A 118 5.86 15.90 -3.61
N PRO A 119 7.06 16.43 -3.91
CA PRO A 119 7.53 17.69 -3.34
C PRO A 119 6.53 18.83 -3.53
N HIS A 120 6.32 19.60 -2.47
CA HIS A 120 5.38 20.74 -2.41
C HIS A 120 3.89 20.40 -2.58
N VAL A 121 3.53 19.13 -2.78
CA VAL A 121 2.14 18.66 -2.87
C VAL A 121 1.78 17.81 -1.63
N GLY A 122 2.58 16.80 -1.34
CA GLY A 122 2.36 15.90 -0.21
C GLY A 122 2.40 14.44 -0.60
N ALA A 123 1.89 13.57 0.27
CA ALA A 123 1.84 12.14 0.03
C ALA A 123 0.52 11.74 -0.67
N VAL A 124 0.62 10.82 -1.63
CA VAL A 124 -0.50 10.18 -2.32
C VAL A 124 -0.29 8.68 -2.38
N GLY A 125 -1.37 7.95 -2.45
CA GLY A 125 -1.41 6.50 -2.46
C GLY A 125 -2.58 6.00 -1.64
N ILE A 126 -2.82 4.70 -1.69
CA ILE A 126 -3.83 4.04 -0.88
C ILE A 126 -3.18 2.99 0.02
N GLU A 127 -3.89 2.64 1.06
CA GLU A 127 -3.62 1.50 1.89
C GLU A 127 -4.91 0.73 2.12
N ASN A 128 -4.81 -0.57 1.98
CA ASN A 128 -5.87 -1.49 2.31
C ASN A 128 -5.31 -2.68 3.10
N THR A 129 -6.13 -3.19 4.00
CA THR A 129 -5.89 -4.44 4.70
C THR A 129 -6.53 -5.61 3.95
N TYR A 130 -5.78 -6.69 3.75
CA TYR A 130 -6.19 -7.88 3.02
C TYR A 130 -6.04 -9.14 3.86
N ALA A 131 -7.03 -10.03 3.81
CA ALA A 131 -6.92 -11.39 4.34
C ALA A 131 -6.52 -12.37 3.23
N VAL A 132 -5.54 -13.22 3.49
CA VAL A 132 -5.05 -14.25 2.56
C VAL A 132 -5.68 -15.59 2.92
N TYR A 133 -6.44 -16.16 1.99
CA TYR A 133 -6.99 -17.50 2.08
C TYR A 133 -6.23 -18.46 1.16
N ALA A 134 -6.54 -19.74 1.23
CA ALA A 134 -5.92 -20.76 0.39
C ALA A 134 -6.12 -20.51 -1.12
N ASP A 135 -7.28 -19.94 -1.50
CA ASP A 135 -7.75 -19.79 -2.88
C ASP A 135 -8.04 -18.34 -3.31
N ARG A 136 -8.01 -17.40 -2.39
CA ARG A 136 -8.34 -15.98 -2.67
C ARG A 136 -7.67 -15.02 -1.70
N VAL A 137 -7.68 -13.76 -2.08
CA VAL A 137 -7.36 -12.62 -1.21
C VAL A 137 -8.59 -11.72 -1.11
N GLU A 138 -8.93 -11.31 0.10
CA GLU A 138 -10.12 -10.49 0.38
C GLU A 138 -9.70 -9.16 0.98
N CYS A 139 -10.22 -8.06 0.42
CA CYS A 139 -10.02 -6.73 0.99
C CYS A 139 -10.95 -6.54 2.20
N LEU A 140 -10.39 -6.32 3.37
CA LEU A 140 -11.11 -6.09 4.62
C LEU A 140 -11.51 -4.62 4.84
N THR A 141 -10.89 -3.71 4.11
CA THR A 141 -11.14 -2.25 4.19
C THR A 141 -11.69 -1.69 2.87
N PRO A 142 -12.83 -2.23 2.34
CA PRO A 142 -13.37 -1.82 1.06
C PRO A 142 -13.98 -0.41 1.17
N ALA A 143 -13.27 0.58 0.63
CA ALA A 143 -13.72 1.97 0.54
C ALA A 143 -13.25 2.56 -0.79
N PRO A 144 -13.90 3.63 -1.31
CA PRO A 144 -13.49 4.27 -2.56
C PRO A 144 -12.00 4.62 -2.55
N GLU A 145 -11.27 4.20 -3.58
CA GLU A 145 -9.81 4.35 -3.71
C GLU A 145 -9.42 5.63 -4.45
N ALA A 146 -10.36 6.22 -5.20
CA ALA A 146 -10.11 7.46 -5.92
C ALA A 146 -9.84 8.63 -4.97
N ILE A 147 -9.08 9.61 -5.43
CA ILE A 147 -8.88 10.87 -4.71
C ILE A 147 -10.22 11.57 -4.51
N SER A 148 -10.53 11.94 -3.28
CA SER A 148 -11.70 12.75 -2.96
C SER A 148 -11.33 14.23 -3.04
N TYR A 149 -11.97 14.98 -3.94
CA TYR A 149 -11.68 16.40 -4.15
C TYR A 149 -12.67 17.29 -3.38
N PHE A 150 -12.14 18.29 -2.69
CA PHE A 150 -12.90 19.34 -2.04
C PHE A 150 -12.58 20.68 -2.70
N LEU A 151 -13.61 21.42 -3.07
CA LEU A 151 -13.48 22.80 -3.54
C LEU A 151 -13.21 23.70 -2.33
N ILE A 152 -12.24 24.61 -2.48
CA ILE A 152 -11.94 25.66 -1.53
C ILE A 152 -12.64 26.93 -1.99
#